data_3961ed08003d43609200357ddbc03574
#
_entry.id   3961ed08003d43609200357ddbc03574
#
_cell.length_a   1.000
_cell.length_b   1.000
_cell.length_c   1.000
_cell.angle_alpha   90.00
_cell.angle_beta   90.00
_cell.angle_gamma   90.00
#
_symmetry.space_group_name_H-M   'P 1'
#
loop_
_entity.id
_entity.type
_entity.pdbx_description
1 polymer ?
#
loop_
_entity_poly.entity_id
_entity_poly.type
_entity_poly.pdbx_seq_one_letter_code
_entity_poly.pdbx_strand_id
1 'polypeptide(L)'
;MILIATSLICFFLGTYAPILSDAYTVSNVNHNGSTTSHFYFEDTDELRFIAIGDWGDGHHNQQEVADAMGAWCYDDDTLTKCHFIISTGDNFYPSGVYSSTDDQFYEKWRDVYTHPAIAHLPW
;
A
#
# COMPACT_ATOMS: atom_id res chain seq x y z
N MET A 1 11.79 -3.17 -14.24
CA MET A 1 11.60 -4.41 -13.45
C MET A 1 12.86 -4.57 -12.60
N ILE A 2 12.80 -4.23 -11.35
CA ILE A 2 13.93 -4.45 -10.42
C ILE A 2 13.54 -5.72 -9.64
N LEU A 3 14.24 -6.81 -9.91
CA LEU A 3 14.09 -8.05 -9.18
C LEU A 3 15.05 -8.01 -7.98
N ILE A 4 14.55 -7.78 -6.80
CA ILE A 4 15.29 -7.96 -5.56
C ILE A 4 14.92 -9.36 -5.04
N ALA A 5 15.92 -10.15 -4.68
CA ALA A 5 15.90 -11.61 -4.65
C ALA A 5 15.00 -12.28 -3.59
N THR A 6 14.16 -11.56 -2.84
CA THR A 6 13.26 -12.14 -1.83
C THR A 6 11.87 -11.50 -1.74
N SER A 7 11.63 -10.37 -2.43
CA SER A 7 10.32 -9.72 -2.46
C SER A 7 9.98 -9.31 -3.88
N LEU A 8 8.87 -9.76 -4.41
CA LEU A 8 8.39 -9.40 -5.72
C LEU A 8 7.64 -8.07 -5.64
N ILE A 9 8.29 -6.98 -6.06
CA ILE A 9 7.62 -5.69 -6.24
C ILE A 9 7.19 -5.57 -7.68
N CYS A 10 5.90 -5.58 -7.93
CA CYS A 10 5.33 -5.32 -9.25
C CYS A 10 4.81 -3.89 -9.30
N PHE A 11 5.34 -3.09 -10.21
CA PHE A 11 4.81 -1.77 -10.50
C PHE A 11 3.87 -1.86 -11.70
N PHE A 12 2.63 -1.43 -11.52
CA PHE A 12 1.67 -1.32 -12.61
C PHE A 12 1.34 0.16 -12.84
N LEU A 13 1.51 0.59 -14.07
CA LEU A 13 0.99 1.87 -14.54
C LEU A 13 -0.30 1.57 -15.29
N GLY A 14 -1.41 2.04 -14.77
CA GLY A 14 -2.70 1.96 -15.44
C GLY A 14 -3.23 3.36 -15.74
N THR A 15 -3.71 3.59 -16.97
CA THR A 15 -4.41 4.81 -17.32
C THR A 15 -5.91 4.56 -17.25
N TYR A 16 -6.64 5.39 -16.52
CA TYR A 16 -8.10 5.30 -16.44
C TYR A 16 -8.76 6.68 -16.46
N ALA A 17 -9.98 6.74 -16.98
CA ALA A 17 -10.80 7.94 -17.14
C ALA A 17 -11.25 8.55 -15.78
N PRO A 18 -11.71 9.82 -15.75
CA PRO A 18 -11.66 10.68 -14.57
C PRO A 18 -12.36 10.10 -13.34
N ILE A 19 -11.63 10.04 -12.28
CA ILE A 19 -12.07 9.61 -10.97
C ILE A 19 -11.85 10.77 -9.99
N LEU A 20 -12.79 11.02 -9.15
CA LEU A 20 -13.01 12.18 -8.27
C LEU A 20 -11.88 12.54 -7.26
N SER A 21 -11.60 13.84 -6.98
CA SER A 21 -10.37 14.49 -6.49
C SER A 21 -9.91 14.24 -5.05
N ASP A 22 -10.70 13.72 -4.18
CA ASP A 22 -10.24 13.32 -2.84
C ASP A 22 -10.52 11.83 -2.66
N ALA A 23 -9.50 11.05 -2.30
CA ALA A 23 -9.73 9.65 -1.98
C ALA A 23 -10.69 9.56 -0.79
N TYR A 24 -11.93 9.20 -1.02
CA TYR A 24 -12.86 8.93 0.06
C TYR A 24 -13.31 7.48 0.03
N THR A 25 -13.51 6.93 1.21
CA THR A 25 -13.95 5.55 1.35
C THR A 25 -15.45 5.51 1.58
N VAL A 26 -16.16 4.80 0.72
CA VAL A 26 -17.56 4.43 0.96
C VAL A 26 -17.59 2.96 1.37
N SER A 27 -18.01 2.69 2.60
CA SER A 27 -18.21 1.33 3.08
C SER A 27 -19.70 0.98 3.03
N ASN A 28 -20.04 -0.05 2.27
CA ASN A 28 -21.38 -0.60 2.19
C ASN A 28 -21.43 -1.94 2.90
N VAL A 29 -22.37 -2.10 3.82
CA VAL A 29 -22.68 -3.40 4.44
C VAL A 29 -23.78 -4.05 3.61
N ASN A 30 -23.51 -5.20 3.02
CA ASN A 30 -24.52 -5.97 2.30
C ASN A 30 -25.38 -6.81 3.25
N HIS A 31 -26.45 -7.44 2.72
CA HIS A 31 -27.38 -8.26 3.50
C HIS A 31 -26.72 -9.44 4.26
N ASN A 32 -25.51 -9.81 3.89
CA ASN A 32 -24.77 -10.91 4.54
C ASN A 32 -23.79 -10.40 5.60
N GLY A 33 -23.82 -9.10 5.94
CA GLY A 33 -22.89 -8.50 6.88
C GLY A 33 -21.46 -8.28 6.32
N SER A 34 -21.24 -8.53 5.04
CA SER A 34 -19.96 -8.24 4.38
C SER A 34 -19.86 -6.75 4.11
N THR A 35 -18.73 -6.16 4.48
CA THR A 35 -18.43 -4.76 4.20
C THR A 35 -17.59 -4.68 2.93
N THR A 36 -18.06 -3.88 1.97
CA THR A 36 -17.29 -3.52 0.78
C THR A 36 -16.85 -2.07 0.91
N SER A 37 -15.56 -1.81 0.84
CA SER A 37 -15.01 -0.48 0.82
C SER A 37 -14.61 -0.10 -0.60
N HIS A 38 -15.02 1.07 -1.04
CA HIS A 38 -14.67 1.64 -2.33
C HIS A 38 -13.79 2.87 -2.11
N PHE A 39 -12.70 2.94 -2.81
CA PHE A 39 -11.86 4.12 -2.88
C PHE A 39 -12.15 4.87 -4.17
N TYR A 40 -12.34 6.17 -4.06
CA TYR A 40 -12.58 7.06 -5.19
C TYR A 40 -11.43 8.07 -5.26
N PHE A 41 -10.93 8.31 -6.46
CA PHE A 41 -9.85 9.26 -6.73
C PHE A 41 -10.34 10.25 -7.78
N GLU A 42 -10.18 11.56 -7.51
CA GLU A 42 -10.62 12.59 -8.44
C GLU A 42 -9.57 12.91 -9.51
N ASP A 43 -10.07 13.30 -10.70
CA ASP A 43 -9.41 14.08 -11.76
C ASP A 43 -7.95 13.67 -12.06
N THR A 44 -7.68 12.37 -12.10
CA THR A 44 -6.37 11.88 -12.52
C THR A 44 -6.48 11.13 -13.84
N ASP A 45 -5.68 11.54 -14.83
CA ASP A 45 -5.51 10.81 -16.09
C ASP A 45 -4.71 9.50 -15.90
N GLU A 46 -4.05 9.33 -14.75
CA GLU A 46 -3.24 8.17 -14.41
C GLU A 46 -3.53 7.66 -13.01
N LEU A 47 -3.73 6.36 -12.87
CA LEU A 47 -3.77 5.69 -11.59
C LEU A 47 -2.40 5.07 -11.31
N ARG A 48 -1.71 5.53 -10.24
CA ARG A 48 -0.41 5.02 -9.83
C ARG A 48 -0.52 4.32 -8.49
N PHE A 49 -0.03 3.10 -8.42
CA PHE A 49 -0.07 2.29 -7.21
C PHE A 49 1.14 1.35 -7.14
N ILE A 50 1.39 0.86 -5.94
CA ILE A 50 2.37 -0.20 -5.70
C ILE A 50 1.63 -1.48 -5.37
N ALA A 51 2.07 -2.61 -5.95
CA ALA A 51 1.66 -3.94 -5.51
C ALA A 51 2.88 -4.63 -4.88
N ILE A 52 2.73 -5.13 -3.65
CA ILE A 52 3.80 -5.74 -2.87
C ILE A 52 3.29 -6.98 -2.13
N GLY A 53 4.08 -8.05 -2.17
CA GLY A 53 3.89 -9.24 -1.34
C GLY A 53 5.14 -9.54 -0.53
N ASP A 54 5.06 -10.48 0.41
CA ASP A 54 6.18 -10.92 1.25
C ASP A 54 6.87 -9.79 2.04
N TRP A 55 6.11 -8.79 2.45
CA TRP A 55 6.67 -7.52 2.90
C TRP A 55 6.95 -7.43 4.41
N GLY A 56 6.49 -8.39 5.21
CA GLY A 56 6.56 -8.31 6.68
C GLY A 56 7.47 -9.35 7.31
N ASP A 57 8.72 -9.48 6.83
CA ASP A 57 9.70 -10.41 7.39
C ASP A 57 10.45 -9.84 8.62
N GLY A 58 10.45 -8.52 8.80
CA GLY A 58 11.13 -7.84 9.90
C GLY A 58 12.64 -7.69 9.74
N HIS A 59 13.19 -7.99 8.55
CA HIS A 59 14.61 -7.84 8.27
C HIS A 59 14.98 -6.49 7.68
N HIS A 60 16.27 -6.17 7.65
CA HIS A 60 16.81 -4.90 7.13
C HIS A 60 16.31 -4.58 5.69
N ASN A 61 16.20 -5.58 4.84
CA ASN A 61 15.73 -5.41 3.46
C ASN A 61 14.30 -4.86 3.38
N GLN A 62 13.47 -5.11 4.37
CA GLN A 62 12.11 -4.56 4.42
C GLN A 62 12.13 -3.03 4.51
N GLN A 63 13.03 -2.47 5.33
CA GLN A 63 13.18 -1.01 5.43
C GLN A 63 13.70 -0.41 4.11
N GLU A 64 14.66 -1.06 3.47
CA GLU A 64 15.16 -0.59 2.16
C GLU A 64 14.08 -0.57 1.09
N VAL A 65 13.18 -1.56 1.11
CA VAL A 65 12.03 -1.61 0.22
C VAL A 65 11.03 -0.49 0.54
N ALA A 66 10.73 -0.25 1.81
CA ALA A 66 9.85 0.83 2.24
C ALA A 66 10.39 2.21 1.82
N ASP A 67 11.70 2.43 1.99
CA ASP A 67 12.37 3.66 1.58
C ASP A 67 12.32 3.85 0.06
N ALA A 68 12.56 2.78 -0.71
CA ALA A 68 12.47 2.80 -2.17
C ALA A 68 11.05 3.08 -2.67
N MET A 69 10.03 2.52 -2.01
CA MET A 69 8.62 2.80 -2.30
C MET A 69 8.30 4.27 -2.05
N GLY A 70 8.74 4.80 -0.90
CA GLY A 70 8.57 6.20 -0.56
C GLY A 70 9.24 7.13 -1.57
N ALA A 71 10.48 6.86 -1.92
CA ALA A 71 11.23 7.64 -2.91
C ALA A 71 10.59 7.59 -4.30
N TRP A 72 10.06 6.43 -4.71
CA TRP A 72 9.37 6.31 -6.00
C TRP A 72 8.03 7.04 -6.02
N CYS A 73 7.27 7.01 -4.93
CA CYS A 73 6.00 7.72 -4.82
C CYS A 73 6.16 9.23 -4.62
N TYR A 74 7.31 9.68 -4.13
CA TYR A 74 7.52 11.08 -3.80
C TYR A 74 7.33 12.01 -5.00
N ASP A 75 6.72 13.15 -4.74
CA ASP A 75 6.49 14.24 -5.67
C ASP A 75 6.64 15.57 -4.93
N ASP A 76 7.38 16.51 -5.51
CA ASP A 76 7.70 17.78 -4.86
C ASP A 76 6.48 18.70 -4.68
N ASP A 77 5.51 18.61 -5.58
CA ASP A 77 4.34 19.50 -5.58
C ASP A 77 3.19 18.96 -4.72
N THR A 78 2.99 17.64 -4.72
CA THR A 78 1.81 17.01 -4.10
C THR A 78 2.14 16.08 -2.92
N LEU A 79 3.43 15.97 -2.55
CA LEU A 79 3.98 15.02 -1.58
C LEU A 79 3.99 13.58 -2.09
N THR A 80 2.97 13.13 -2.78
CA THR A 80 2.92 11.80 -3.39
C THR A 80 2.21 11.81 -4.74
N LYS A 81 2.73 11.04 -5.68
CA LYS A 81 2.07 10.71 -6.94
C LYS A 81 1.38 9.35 -6.92
N CYS A 82 1.46 8.62 -5.81
CA CYS A 82 0.81 7.33 -5.65
C CYS A 82 -0.56 7.49 -4.99
N HIS A 83 -1.50 6.62 -5.36
CA HIS A 83 -2.88 6.68 -4.88
C HIS A 83 -3.19 5.62 -3.82
N PHE A 84 -2.60 4.43 -3.93
CA PHE A 84 -2.78 3.34 -2.97
C PHE A 84 -1.70 2.28 -3.09
N ILE A 85 -1.72 1.33 -2.17
CA ILE A 85 -0.84 0.15 -2.16
C ILE A 85 -1.71 -1.10 -2.13
N ILE A 86 -1.36 -2.12 -2.91
CA ILE A 86 -1.99 -3.44 -2.91
C ILE A 86 -1.07 -4.41 -2.19
N SER A 87 -1.53 -4.97 -1.08
CA SER A 87 -0.89 -6.13 -0.47
C SER A 87 -1.37 -7.41 -1.14
N THR A 88 -0.44 -8.18 -1.70
CA THR A 88 -0.75 -9.42 -2.45
C THR A 88 -0.68 -10.68 -1.60
N GLY A 89 -0.37 -10.54 -0.31
CA GLY A 89 -0.31 -11.64 0.66
C GLY A 89 1.08 -11.88 1.22
N ASP A 90 1.17 -12.93 2.05
CA ASP A 90 2.37 -13.32 2.80
C ASP A 90 2.97 -12.16 3.60
N ASN A 91 2.12 -11.57 4.44
CA ASN A 91 2.38 -10.26 5.01
C ASN A 91 3.18 -10.30 6.32
N PHE A 92 3.02 -11.33 7.13
CA PHE A 92 3.63 -11.41 8.47
C PHE A 92 4.33 -12.74 8.69
N TYR A 93 5.63 -12.75 8.62
CA TYR A 93 6.46 -13.94 8.79
C TYR A 93 6.93 -14.14 10.24
N PRO A 94 7.19 -15.42 10.68
CA PRO A 94 6.97 -16.64 9.87
C PRO A 94 5.57 -17.24 10.00
N SER A 95 4.72 -16.74 10.92
CA SER A 95 3.51 -17.46 11.34
C SER A 95 2.20 -16.69 11.15
N GLY A 96 2.26 -15.51 10.48
CA GLY A 96 1.12 -14.62 10.42
C GLY A 96 0.86 -13.89 11.74
N VAL A 97 -0.32 -13.31 11.90
CA VAL A 97 -0.75 -12.61 13.12
C VAL A 97 -1.73 -13.44 13.93
N TYR A 98 -1.69 -13.30 15.25
CA TYR A 98 -2.57 -14.04 16.17
C TYR A 98 -3.91 -13.36 16.41
N SER A 99 -3.99 -12.05 16.20
CA SER A 99 -5.20 -11.25 16.40
C SER A 99 -5.12 -9.94 15.62
N SER A 100 -6.23 -9.20 15.56
CA SER A 100 -6.28 -7.84 14.98
C SER A 100 -5.52 -6.80 15.80
N THR A 101 -5.03 -7.17 16.98
CA THR A 101 -4.24 -6.31 17.88
C THR A 101 -2.82 -6.82 18.06
N ASP A 102 -2.35 -7.71 17.18
CA ASP A 102 -0.99 -8.23 17.22
C ASP A 102 0.04 -7.11 17.01
N ASP A 103 1.09 -7.10 17.83
CA ASP A 103 2.13 -6.08 17.79
C ASP A 103 2.88 -6.03 16.44
N GLN A 104 2.87 -7.12 15.68
CA GLN A 104 3.46 -7.18 14.35
C GLN A 104 2.86 -6.15 13.37
N PHE A 105 1.60 -5.70 13.57
CA PHE A 105 1.02 -4.60 12.79
C PHE A 105 1.78 -3.29 12.99
N TYR A 106 2.37 -3.09 14.17
CA TYR A 106 3.22 -1.93 14.44
C TYR A 106 4.64 -2.18 13.96
N GLU A 107 5.25 -3.26 14.41
CA GLU A 107 6.67 -3.54 14.22
C GLU A 107 7.05 -3.79 12.75
N LYS A 108 6.15 -4.43 11.98
CA LYS A 108 6.43 -4.87 10.61
C LYS A 108 5.67 -4.10 9.53
N TRP A 109 4.78 -3.22 9.91
CA TRP A 109 4.03 -2.42 8.95
C TRP A 109 4.07 -0.95 9.30
N ARG A 110 3.34 -0.50 10.32
CA ARG A 110 3.16 0.92 10.61
C ARG A 110 4.48 1.66 10.84
N ASP A 111 5.41 1.06 11.59
CA ASP A 111 6.66 1.70 11.98
C ASP A 111 7.78 1.50 10.95
N VAL A 112 7.54 0.72 9.90
CA VAL A 112 8.45 0.50 8.77
C VAL A 112 8.09 1.40 7.57
N TYR A 113 6.82 1.42 7.16
CA TYR A 113 6.38 2.16 5.97
C TYR A 113 6.02 3.62 6.30
N THR A 114 6.97 4.33 6.89
CA THR A 114 6.80 5.66 7.50
C THR A 114 7.12 6.84 6.57
N HIS A 115 7.64 6.57 5.36
CA HIS A 115 7.96 7.65 4.43
C HIS A 115 6.71 8.51 4.13
N PRO A 116 6.78 9.85 4.21
CA PRO A 116 5.61 10.73 4.07
C PRO A 116 4.78 10.51 2.81
N ALA A 117 5.43 10.13 1.70
CA ALA A 117 4.75 9.89 0.43
C ALA A 117 3.89 8.60 0.40
N ILE A 118 4.04 7.69 1.38
CA ILE A 118 3.31 6.41 1.41
C ILE A 118 2.59 6.13 2.72
N ALA A 119 3.00 6.75 3.83
CA ALA A 119 2.49 6.43 5.17
C ALA A 119 0.98 6.68 5.35
N HIS A 120 0.40 7.53 4.52
CA HIS A 120 -1.03 7.89 4.57
C HIS A 120 -1.84 7.20 3.47
N LEU A 121 -1.20 6.47 2.55
CA LEU A 121 -1.90 5.81 1.46
C LEU A 121 -2.75 4.64 1.98
N PRO A 122 -3.92 4.38 1.37
CA PRO A 122 -4.67 3.16 1.62
C PRO A 122 -3.89 1.92 1.18
N TRP A 123 -4.02 0.85 1.98
CA TRP A 123 -3.47 -0.48 1.70
C TRP A 123 -4.58 -1.50 1.56
#